data_8f231be129c58453444ecea10500efc3
#
_entry.id   8f231be129c58453444ecea10500efc3
#
_cell.length_a   1.000
_cell.length_b   1.000
_cell.length_c   1.000
_cell.angle_alpha   90.00
_cell.angle_beta   90.00
_cell.angle_gamma   90.00
#
_symmetry.space_group_name_H-M   'P 1'
#
loop_
_entity.id
_entity.type
_entity.pdbx_description
1 polymer ?
#
loop_
_entity_poly.entity_id
_entity_poly.type
_entity_poly.pdbx_seq_one_letter_code
_entity_poly.pdbx_strand_id
1 'polypeptide(L)'
;YIKEYNAAYDNPLAEMTIADGFNIQHYKPGEGYLNWHSERSIHLTHQRALTFMTYLNDVEDGGGTEFKYQGLRHNAKKGKTLIWPSDFTHTHRGQKSETEEKYITTGWFNHVDVAFIRGEISRAVAQRNTEMKKEQENNE
;
A
#
# COMPACT_ATOMS: atom_id res chain seq x y z
N TYR A 1 8.43 -7.89 5.37
CA TYR A 1 8.40 -7.93 3.88
C TYR A 1 9.33 -6.89 3.25
N ILE A 2 9.23 -5.57 3.54
CA ILE A 2 10.12 -4.56 2.94
C ILE A 2 11.58 -4.81 3.33
N LYS A 3 11.87 -5.17 4.57
CA LYS A 3 13.22 -5.55 5.01
C LYS A 3 13.74 -6.77 4.27
N GLU A 4 12.91 -7.78 4.08
CA GLU A 4 13.24 -8.99 3.32
C GLU A 4 13.47 -8.69 1.84
N TYR A 5 12.62 -7.82 1.26
CA TYR A 5 12.79 -7.34 -0.10
C TYR A 5 14.14 -6.62 -0.27
N ASN A 6 14.43 -5.65 0.60
CA ASN A 6 15.68 -4.90 0.55
C ASN A 6 16.92 -5.78 0.77
N ALA A 7 16.79 -6.85 1.55
CA ALA A 7 17.88 -7.82 1.72
C ALA A 7 18.10 -8.72 0.49
N ALA A 8 17.10 -8.88 -0.36
CA ALA A 8 17.15 -9.74 -1.55
C ALA A 8 17.61 -9.00 -2.82
N TYR A 9 17.65 -7.68 -2.80
CA TYR A 9 17.98 -6.87 -3.98
C TYR A 9 19.11 -5.88 -3.67
N ASP A 10 20.04 -5.73 -4.61
CA ASP A 10 21.22 -4.85 -4.49
C ASP A 10 20.86 -3.35 -4.54
N ASN A 11 19.65 -3.02 -4.98
CA ASN A 11 19.13 -1.65 -4.99
C ASN A 11 17.92 -1.56 -4.04
N PRO A 12 18.16 -1.33 -2.74
CA PRO A 12 17.09 -1.31 -1.75
C PRO A 12 16.10 -0.19 -2.04
N LEU A 13 14.83 -0.49 -1.80
CA LEU A 13 13.77 0.51 -1.87
C LEU A 13 14.03 1.62 -0.85
N ALA A 14 13.78 2.87 -1.26
CA ALA A 14 13.77 4.01 -0.35
C ALA A 14 12.75 3.80 0.79
N GLU A 15 12.85 4.58 1.84
CA GLU A 15 11.86 4.58 2.91
C GLU A 15 10.45 4.82 2.36
N MET A 16 9.51 4.02 2.84
CA MET A 16 8.11 4.08 2.45
C MET A 16 7.23 4.10 3.68
N THR A 17 6.06 4.70 3.54
CA THR A 17 5.04 4.74 4.58
C THR A 17 3.68 4.38 4.02
N ILE A 18 2.76 3.93 4.90
CA ILE A 18 1.34 3.79 4.57
C ILE A 18 0.69 5.13 4.93
N ALA A 19 0.56 6.03 3.95
CA ALA A 19 0.04 7.38 4.17
C ALA A 19 -1.48 7.47 3.96
N ASP A 20 -2.02 6.69 3.01
CA ASP A 20 -3.42 6.78 2.58
C ASP A 20 -4.35 5.86 3.37
N GLY A 21 -3.84 5.16 4.40
CA GLY A 21 -4.59 4.13 5.10
C GLY A 21 -4.68 2.82 4.29
N PHE A 22 -5.71 2.03 4.58
CA PHE A 22 -6.02 0.80 3.87
C PHE A 22 -7.53 0.61 3.77
N ASN A 23 -7.95 -0.18 2.78
CA ASN A 23 -9.35 -0.50 2.55
C ASN A 23 -9.64 -1.95 2.93
N ILE A 24 -10.83 -2.20 3.45
CA ILE A 24 -11.42 -3.53 3.49
C ILE A 24 -12.49 -3.56 2.41
N GLN A 25 -12.42 -4.53 1.52
CA GLN A 25 -13.33 -4.67 0.39
C GLN A 25 -14.08 -5.99 0.48
N HIS A 26 -15.38 -5.93 0.28
CA HIS A 26 -16.28 -7.07 0.22
C HIS A 26 -16.87 -7.18 -1.19
N TYR A 27 -16.78 -8.34 -1.78
CA TYR A 27 -17.36 -8.69 -3.07
C TYR A 27 -18.33 -9.85 -2.89
N LYS A 28 -19.54 -9.67 -3.32
CA LYS A 28 -20.56 -10.73 -3.40
C LYS A 28 -20.30 -11.64 -4.60
N PRO A 29 -20.92 -12.84 -4.66
CA PRO A 29 -20.91 -13.67 -5.86
C PRO A 29 -21.23 -12.86 -7.12
N GLY A 30 -20.43 -13.03 -8.17
CA GLY A 30 -20.50 -12.29 -9.41
C GLY A 30 -19.80 -10.93 -9.42
N GLU A 31 -19.39 -10.40 -8.27
CA GLU A 31 -18.70 -9.11 -8.15
C GLU A 31 -17.17 -9.26 -8.15
N GLY A 32 -16.50 -8.19 -8.56
CA GLY A 32 -15.04 -8.10 -8.56
C GLY A 32 -14.55 -6.84 -9.26
N TYR A 33 -13.30 -6.48 -9.03
CA TYR A 33 -12.65 -5.42 -9.81
C TYR A 33 -12.06 -6.00 -11.10
N LEU A 34 -12.88 -6.11 -12.14
CA LEU A 34 -12.58 -6.87 -13.36
C LEU A 34 -11.77 -6.10 -14.41
N ASN A 35 -11.66 -4.79 -14.25
CA ASN A 35 -10.92 -3.95 -15.19
C ASN A 35 -9.42 -4.08 -14.98
N TRP A 36 -8.66 -4.20 -16.08
CA TRP A 36 -7.21 -4.11 -16.04
C TRP A 36 -6.78 -2.70 -15.62
N HIS A 37 -5.99 -2.61 -14.56
CA HIS A 37 -5.53 -1.33 -14.02
C HIS A 37 -4.15 -1.43 -13.38
N SER A 38 -3.56 -0.29 -13.12
CA SER A 38 -2.41 -0.10 -12.23
C SER A 38 -2.79 0.91 -11.15
N GLU A 39 -2.12 0.84 -10.02
CA GLU A 39 -2.46 1.67 -8.85
C GLU A 39 -1.90 3.09 -8.92
N ARG A 40 -0.87 3.28 -9.72
CA ARG A 40 -0.25 4.58 -9.97
C ARG A 40 -0.56 5.06 -11.39
N SER A 41 -1.68 5.76 -11.56
CA SER A 41 -2.16 6.18 -12.87
C SER A 41 -2.49 7.66 -13.01
N ILE A 42 -2.68 8.37 -11.91
CA ILE A 42 -3.04 9.78 -11.88
C ILE A 42 -2.20 10.56 -10.89
N HIS A 43 -2.26 11.90 -10.95
CA HIS A 43 -1.50 12.77 -10.07
C HIS A 43 -1.69 12.46 -8.56
N LEU A 44 -2.90 12.14 -8.13
CA LEU A 44 -3.21 11.83 -6.72
C LEU A 44 -2.60 10.52 -6.23
N THR A 45 -2.19 9.63 -7.14
CA THR A 45 -1.62 8.32 -6.80
C THR A 45 -0.14 8.18 -7.18
N HIS A 46 0.50 9.28 -7.58
CA HIS A 46 1.89 9.26 -8.10
C HIS A 46 2.92 8.81 -7.07
N GLN A 47 2.64 8.95 -5.78
CA GLN A 47 3.55 8.54 -4.69
C GLN A 47 3.44 7.05 -4.34
N ARG A 48 2.44 6.32 -4.83
CA ARG A 48 2.29 4.88 -4.57
C ARG A 48 3.45 4.11 -5.18
N ALA A 49 4.26 3.51 -4.34
CA ALA A 49 5.43 2.71 -4.76
C ALA A 49 5.08 1.24 -4.87
N LEU A 50 4.51 0.67 -3.82
CA LEU A 50 4.06 -0.72 -3.78
C LEU A 50 2.60 -0.78 -3.34
N THR A 51 1.90 -1.76 -3.87
CA THR A 51 0.56 -2.15 -3.43
C THR A 51 0.68 -3.41 -2.60
N PHE A 52 -0.06 -3.50 -1.52
CA PHE A 52 -0.27 -4.75 -0.80
C PHE A 52 -1.75 -5.12 -0.78
N MET A 53 -2.02 -6.41 -0.81
CA MET A 53 -3.38 -6.95 -0.69
C MET A 53 -3.31 -8.30 0.01
N THR A 54 -4.20 -8.49 0.98
CA THR A 54 -4.33 -9.76 1.72
C THR A 54 -5.74 -10.31 1.55
N TYR A 55 -5.84 -11.57 1.21
CA TYR A 55 -7.12 -12.29 1.23
C TYR A 55 -7.53 -12.60 2.67
N LEU A 56 -8.77 -12.27 3.04
CA LEU A 56 -9.30 -12.48 4.39
C LEU A 56 -10.10 -13.78 4.51
N ASN A 57 -10.46 -14.39 3.38
CA ASN A 57 -11.07 -15.71 3.30
C ASN A 57 -10.54 -16.51 2.12
N ASP A 58 -10.81 -17.81 2.11
CA ASP A 58 -10.62 -18.68 0.96
C ASP A 58 -11.76 -18.46 -0.04
N VAL A 59 -11.46 -18.58 -1.34
CA VAL A 59 -12.44 -18.65 -2.44
C VAL A 59 -11.94 -19.67 -3.44
N GLU A 60 -12.74 -20.72 -3.66
CA GLU A 60 -12.32 -21.89 -4.45
C GLU A 60 -12.67 -21.79 -5.94
N ASP A 61 -13.76 -21.07 -6.29
CA ASP A 61 -14.25 -20.96 -7.67
C ASP A 61 -13.82 -19.68 -8.39
N GLY A 62 -12.67 -19.10 -8.03
CA GLY A 62 -12.19 -17.85 -8.59
C GLY A 62 -11.70 -16.89 -7.53
N GLY A 63 -12.20 -15.63 -7.53
CA GLY A 63 -11.89 -14.62 -6.51
C GLY A 63 -10.43 -14.15 -6.49
N GLY A 64 -9.57 -14.71 -7.31
CA GLY A 64 -8.13 -14.48 -7.34
C GLY A 64 -7.71 -13.14 -7.92
N THR A 65 -6.40 -12.97 -8.09
CA THR A 65 -5.79 -11.80 -8.72
C THR A 65 -4.93 -12.23 -9.88
N GLU A 66 -5.05 -11.52 -11.00
CA GLU A 66 -4.39 -11.82 -12.26
C GLU A 66 -3.48 -10.65 -12.66
N PHE A 67 -2.21 -10.96 -12.99
CA PHE A 67 -1.21 -10.01 -13.50
C PHE A 67 -1.00 -10.20 -14.99
N LYS A 68 -1.31 -9.17 -15.78
CA LYS A 68 -1.40 -9.25 -17.23
C LYS A 68 -0.08 -9.61 -17.90
N TYR A 69 0.97 -8.87 -17.59
CA TYR A 69 2.25 -8.98 -18.30
C TYR A 69 3.15 -10.08 -17.73
N GLN A 70 2.98 -10.42 -16.47
CA GLN A 70 3.68 -11.54 -15.84
C GLN A 70 3.05 -12.90 -16.15
N GLY A 71 1.81 -12.92 -16.66
CA GLY A 71 1.05 -14.15 -16.88
C GLY A 71 0.75 -14.92 -15.59
N LEU A 72 0.77 -14.23 -14.46
CA LEU A 72 0.57 -14.85 -13.15
C LEU A 72 -0.89 -14.74 -12.70
N ARG A 73 -1.36 -15.80 -12.06
CA ARG A 73 -2.66 -15.86 -11.42
C ARG A 73 -2.48 -16.40 -10.00
N HIS A 74 -3.02 -15.70 -9.02
CA HIS A 74 -2.99 -16.07 -7.61
C HIS A 74 -4.39 -16.39 -7.13
N ASN A 75 -4.59 -17.59 -6.58
CA ASN A 75 -5.85 -17.96 -5.95
C ASN A 75 -6.04 -17.23 -4.63
N ALA A 76 -7.30 -16.99 -4.30
CA ALA A 76 -7.71 -16.40 -3.03
C ALA A 76 -7.58 -17.42 -1.90
N LYS A 77 -6.57 -17.24 -1.07
CA LYS A 77 -6.34 -18.07 0.13
C LYS A 77 -6.18 -17.16 1.33
N LYS A 78 -6.94 -17.44 2.39
CA LYS A 78 -6.94 -16.68 3.63
C LYS A 78 -5.52 -16.48 4.17
N GLY A 79 -5.17 -15.24 4.49
CA GLY A 79 -3.86 -14.86 5.00
C GLY A 79 -2.78 -14.70 3.94
N LYS A 80 -3.03 -15.09 2.67
CA LYS A 80 -2.09 -14.86 1.59
C LYS A 80 -2.02 -13.37 1.29
N THR A 81 -0.82 -12.82 1.38
CA THR A 81 -0.53 -11.42 1.04
C THR A 81 0.26 -11.36 -0.25
N LEU A 82 -0.19 -10.52 -1.17
CA LEU A 82 0.53 -10.15 -2.38
C LEU A 82 1.07 -8.74 -2.20
N ILE A 83 2.32 -8.51 -2.64
CA ILE A 83 2.95 -7.19 -2.69
C ILE A 83 3.57 -7.04 -4.08
N TRP A 84 3.27 -5.91 -4.75
CA TRP A 84 3.77 -5.65 -6.10
C TRP A 84 3.97 -4.15 -6.35
N PRO A 85 4.84 -3.77 -7.33
CA PRO A 85 4.97 -2.39 -7.77
C PRO A 85 3.63 -1.81 -8.24
N SER A 86 3.31 -0.60 -7.78
CA SER A 86 2.05 0.08 -8.14
C SER A 86 1.96 0.54 -9.59
N ASP A 87 3.02 0.37 -10.35
CA ASP A 87 3.21 0.87 -11.71
C ASP A 87 2.49 0.07 -12.79
N PHE A 88 2.44 0.67 -13.99
CA PHE A 88 1.90 0.08 -15.23
C PHE A 88 2.56 -1.27 -15.60
N THR A 89 3.77 -1.54 -15.13
CA THR A 89 4.45 -2.82 -15.30
C THR A 89 3.71 -3.99 -14.65
N HIS A 90 2.91 -3.71 -13.61
CA HIS A 90 2.12 -4.71 -12.87
C HIS A 90 0.62 -4.47 -13.02
N THR A 91 0.20 -4.24 -14.28
CA THR A 91 -1.23 -4.17 -14.61
C THR A 91 -1.92 -5.46 -14.20
N HIS A 92 -2.96 -5.34 -13.41
CA HIS A 92 -3.65 -6.47 -12.78
C HIS A 92 -5.17 -6.26 -12.74
N ARG A 93 -5.88 -7.31 -12.38
CA ARG A 93 -7.33 -7.29 -12.10
C ARG A 93 -7.71 -8.34 -11.08
N GLY A 94 -8.84 -8.12 -10.40
CA GLY A 94 -9.48 -9.17 -9.62
C GLY A 94 -10.26 -10.13 -10.52
N GLN A 95 -10.40 -11.36 -10.06
CA GLN A 95 -11.32 -12.33 -10.62
C GLN A 95 -12.58 -12.37 -9.75
N LYS A 96 -13.73 -12.54 -10.35
CA LYS A 96 -14.97 -12.81 -9.60
C LYS A 96 -15.04 -14.28 -9.20
N SER A 97 -15.76 -14.56 -8.15
CA SER A 97 -16.33 -15.86 -7.85
C SER A 97 -17.81 -15.84 -8.25
N GLU A 98 -18.33 -16.92 -8.77
CA GLU A 98 -19.76 -17.00 -9.12
C GLU A 98 -20.61 -17.45 -7.94
N THR A 99 -20.01 -18.07 -6.93
CA THR A 99 -20.73 -18.73 -5.83
C THR A 99 -20.34 -18.26 -4.44
N GLU A 100 -19.14 -17.67 -4.27
CA GLU A 100 -18.61 -17.34 -2.96
C GLU A 100 -18.37 -15.83 -2.78
N GLU A 101 -18.51 -15.37 -1.56
CA GLU A 101 -18.12 -14.01 -1.17
C GLU A 101 -16.60 -13.92 -1.01
N LYS A 102 -16.03 -12.77 -1.37
CA LYS A 102 -14.62 -12.48 -1.21
C LYS A 102 -14.40 -11.26 -0.35
N TYR A 103 -13.50 -11.39 0.62
CA TYR A 103 -13.03 -10.30 1.46
C TYR A 103 -11.53 -10.11 1.30
N ILE A 104 -11.11 -8.88 1.09
CA ILE A 104 -9.70 -8.50 1.02
C ILE A 104 -9.43 -7.24 1.84
N THR A 105 -8.19 -7.08 2.29
CA THR A 105 -7.66 -5.77 2.65
C THR A 105 -6.62 -5.35 1.64
N THR A 106 -6.62 -4.07 1.24
CA THR A 106 -5.65 -3.51 0.30
C THR A 106 -5.20 -2.12 0.73
N GLY A 107 -3.97 -1.79 0.40
CA GLY A 107 -3.37 -0.48 0.68
C GLY A 107 -2.07 -0.29 -0.09
N TRP A 108 -1.41 0.83 0.20
CA TRP A 108 -0.25 1.26 -0.58
C TRP A 108 0.89 1.71 0.33
N PHE A 109 2.10 1.33 -0.06
CA PHE A 109 3.31 1.94 0.45
C PHE A 109 3.67 3.11 -0.47
N ASN A 110 3.73 4.29 0.10
CA ASN A 110 4.03 5.52 -0.62
C ASN A 110 5.49 5.91 -0.41
N HIS A 111 6.11 6.46 -1.46
CA HIS A 111 7.38 7.16 -1.31
C HIS A 111 7.21 8.32 -0.33
N VAL A 112 8.16 8.43 0.58
CA VAL A 112 8.18 9.52 1.54
C VAL A 112 8.76 10.76 0.87
N ASP A 113 8.04 11.88 0.94
CA ASP A 113 8.58 13.17 0.53
C ASP A 113 9.57 13.66 1.60
N VAL A 114 10.86 13.52 1.30
CA VAL A 114 11.95 13.92 2.19
C VAL A 114 11.91 15.43 2.51
N ALA A 115 11.45 16.26 1.58
CA ALA A 115 11.31 17.69 1.80
C ALA A 115 10.20 18.01 2.81
N PHE A 116 9.09 17.28 2.72
CA PHE A 116 7.98 17.36 3.67
C PHE A 116 8.44 16.93 5.07
N ILE A 117 9.12 15.78 5.20
CA ILE A 117 9.63 15.29 6.49
C ILE A 117 10.63 16.26 7.11
N ARG A 118 11.57 16.79 6.32
CA ARG A 118 12.51 17.80 6.81
C ARG A 118 11.80 19.06 7.30
N GLY A 119 10.75 19.48 6.62
CA GLY A 119 9.90 20.59 7.03
C GLY A 119 9.19 20.32 8.35
N GLU A 120 8.60 19.15 8.54
CA GLU A 120 7.93 18.76 9.79
C GLU A 120 8.92 18.65 10.96
N ILE A 121 10.09 18.05 10.76
CA ILE A 121 11.14 17.99 11.79
C ILE A 121 11.59 19.39 12.19
N SER A 122 11.81 20.28 11.21
CA SER A 122 12.23 21.65 11.48
C SER A 122 11.20 22.43 12.29
N ARG A 123 9.91 22.26 11.98
CA ARG A 123 8.80 22.88 12.75
C ARG A 123 8.74 22.33 14.18
N ALA A 124 8.84 21.04 14.35
CA ALA A 124 8.81 20.40 15.68
C ALA A 124 9.98 20.85 16.56
N VAL A 125 11.19 20.96 15.99
CA VAL A 125 12.37 21.48 16.70
C VAL A 125 12.19 22.96 17.08
N ALA A 126 11.68 23.78 16.18
CA ALA A 126 11.42 25.21 16.45
C ALA A 126 10.39 25.38 17.57
N GLN A 127 9.32 24.62 17.54
CA GLN A 127 8.27 24.64 18.57
C GLN A 127 8.83 24.24 19.94
N ARG A 128 9.58 23.13 20.02
CA ARG A 128 10.20 22.68 21.27
C ARG A 128 11.17 23.71 21.87
N ASN A 129 11.97 24.38 21.01
CA ASN A 129 12.89 25.44 21.46
C ASN A 129 12.13 26.64 22.02
N THR A 130 10.95 26.95 21.46
CA THR A 130 10.09 28.05 21.95
C THR A 130 9.50 27.69 23.33
N GLU A 131 9.04 26.45 23.50
CA GLU A 131 8.51 25.95 24.76
C GLU A 131 9.57 25.96 25.88
N MET A 132 10.79 25.49 25.59
CA MET A 132 11.88 25.51 26.56
C MET A 132 12.28 26.93 27.00
N LYS A 133 12.26 27.91 26.09
CA LYS A 133 12.52 29.31 26.45
C LYS A 133 11.47 29.87 27.40
N LYS A 134 10.18 29.58 27.14
CA LYS A 134 9.07 29.99 28.03
C LYS A 134 9.16 29.37 29.41
N GLU A 135 9.59 28.10 29.50
CA GLU A 135 9.79 27.42 30.78
C GLU A 135 10.94 28.04 31.58
N GLN A 136 12.01 28.47 30.90
CA GLN A 136 13.14 29.17 31.55
C GLN A 136 12.72 30.55 32.09
N GLU A 137 11.99 31.34 31.29
CA GLU A 137 11.50 32.67 31.66
C GLU A 137 10.48 32.63 32.83
N ASN A 138 9.73 31.54 32.98
CA ASN A 138 8.77 31.36 34.08
C ASN A 138 9.40 30.86 35.39
N ASN A 139 10.67 30.41 35.38
CA ASN A 139 11.40 29.90 36.54
C ASN A 139 12.43 30.90 37.10
N GLU A 140 12.55 32.08 36.53
CA GLU A 140 13.28 33.24 37.04
C GLU A 140 12.34 34.27 37.74
#